data_48467f343118a3ba6619abcbbe5a943b
#
_entry.id   48467f343118a3ba6619abcbbe5a943b
#
_cell.length_a   1.000
_cell.length_b   1.000
_cell.length_c   1.000
_cell.angle_alpha   90.00
_cell.angle_beta   90.00
_cell.angle_gamma   90.00
#
_symmetry.space_group_name_H-M   'P 1'
#
loop_
_entity.id
_entity.type
_entity.pdbx_description
1 polymer ?
#
loop_
_entity_poly.entity_id
_entity_poly.type
_entity_poly.pdbx_seq_one_letter_code
_entity_poly.pdbx_strand_id
1 'polypeptide(L)'
;MRFLKVIIPPLIAFAVFAALMKYDPFHYSTDGLSNIGNGSASGLITYYKIFAPFQFIIALLTQYLIIMPLWDKILRKHQSAFTIFMCMILVCLAAATALSYVIWDRAAGTDHLMHIITFMTGVQVLYWAINFLMLAIMDWKKFQKQKPAEPVSEEAKD
;
A
#
# COMPACT_ATOMS: atom_id res chain seq x y z
N MET A 1 -7.91 14.54 -15.51
CA MET A 1 -6.75 13.70 -15.08
C MET A 1 -6.73 13.31 -13.60
N ARG A 2 -7.39 14.03 -12.66
CA ARG A 2 -7.45 13.60 -11.25
C ARG A 2 -8.13 12.23 -11.07
N PHE A 3 -9.22 11.99 -11.77
CA PHE A 3 -9.98 10.74 -11.70
C PHE A 3 -9.15 9.49 -12.02
N LEU A 4 -8.30 9.56 -13.05
CA LEU A 4 -7.41 8.44 -13.41
C LEU A 4 -6.40 8.10 -12.29
N LYS A 5 -5.93 9.11 -11.55
CA LYS A 5 -5.01 8.89 -10.42
C LYS A 5 -5.68 8.29 -9.18
N VAL A 6 -6.99 8.38 -9.10
CA VAL A 6 -7.76 7.73 -8.03
C VAL A 6 -7.97 6.26 -8.35
N ILE A 7 -8.19 5.88 -9.61
CA ILE A 7 -8.59 4.53 -10.00
C ILE A 7 -7.38 3.66 -10.41
N ILE A 8 -6.49 4.19 -11.27
CA ILE A 8 -5.43 3.37 -11.88
C ILE A 8 -4.46 2.78 -10.85
N PRO A 9 -3.90 3.56 -9.89
CA PRO A 9 -2.94 3.00 -8.94
C PRO A 9 -3.53 1.89 -8.05
N PRO A 10 -4.71 2.05 -7.41
CA PRO A 10 -5.35 0.95 -6.70
C PRO A 10 -5.65 -0.26 -7.58
N LEU A 11 -6.14 -0.04 -8.80
CA LEU A 11 -6.46 -1.13 -9.72
C LEU A 11 -5.23 -1.96 -10.06
N ILE A 12 -4.10 -1.31 -10.37
CA ILE A 12 -2.85 -2.01 -10.68
C ILE A 12 -2.32 -2.74 -9.45
N ALA A 13 -2.35 -2.10 -8.27
CA ALA A 13 -1.91 -2.74 -7.03
C ALA A 13 -2.75 -3.99 -6.73
N PHE A 14 -4.06 -3.94 -6.89
CA PHE A 14 -4.93 -5.11 -6.75
C PHE A 14 -4.70 -6.17 -7.82
N ALA A 15 -4.44 -5.78 -9.08
CA ALA A 15 -4.13 -6.71 -10.16
C ALA A 15 -2.82 -7.47 -9.89
N VAL A 16 -1.77 -6.77 -9.44
CA VAL A 16 -0.50 -7.38 -9.03
C VAL A 16 -0.72 -8.35 -7.87
N PHE A 17 -1.49 -7.94 -6.86
CA PHE A 17 -1.80 -8.78 -5.72
C PHE A 17 -2.60 -10.02 -6.11
N ALA A 18 -3.61 -9.89 -6.98
CA ALA A 18 -4.38 -11.00 -7.52
C ALA A 18 -3.51 -11.97 -8.33
N ALA A 19 -2.56 -11.43 -9.11
CA ALA A 19 -1.59 -12.25 -9.85
C ALA A 19 -0.69 -13.03 -8.90
N LEU A 20 -0.13 -12.39 -7.87
CA LEU A 20 0.69 -13.07 -6.86
C LEU A 20 -0.08 -14.19 -6.16
N MET A 21 -1.35 -13.98 -5.82
CA MET A 21 -2.20 -15.01 -5.21
C MET A 21 -2.56 -16.15 -6.15
N LYS A 22 -2.68 -15.88 -7.46
CA LYS A 22 -2.99 -16.90 -8.47
C LYS A 22 -1.79 -17.78 -8.78
N TYR A 23 -0.59 -17.20 -8.79
CA TYR A 23 0.66 -17.89 -9.11
C TYR A 23 1.41 -18.35 -7.86
N ASP A 24 0.71 -18.45 -6.73
CA ASP A 24 1.30 -18.92 -5.48
C ASP A 24 1.96 -20.32 -5.69
N PRO A 25 3.29 -20.41 -5.59
CA PRO A 25 4.01 -21.66 -5.78
C PRO A 25 3.75 -22.68 -4.68
N PHE A 26 3.14 -22.28 -3.56
CA PHE A 26 2.96 -23.13 -2.39
C PHE A 26 1.65 -23.91 -2.37
N HIS A 27 0.82 -23.86 -3.41
CA HIS A 27 -0.41 -24.66 -3.56
C HIS A 27 -1.18 -24.83 -2.23
N TYR A 28 -1.47 -23.73 -1.54
CA TYR A 28 -2.24 -23.81 -0.31
C TYR A 28 -3.67 -24.29 -0.62
N SER A 29 -4.00 -25.48 -0.10
CA SER A 29 -5.38 -25.94 -0.05
C SER A 29 -6.22 -24.88 0.66
N THR A 30 -7.21 -24.34 -0.04
CA THR A 30 -8.12 -23.34 0.52
C THR A 30 -9.18 -24.06 1.36
N ASP A 31 -8.78 -24.70 2.44
CA ASP A 31 -9.68 -25.32 3.41
C ASP A 31 -10.38 -24.22 4.21
N GLY A 32 -11.32 -23.58 3.51
CA GLY A 32 -12.40 -22.83 4.09
C GLY A 32 -12.12 -21.64 5.02
N LEU A 33 -13.19 -21.00 5.38
CA LEU A 33 -13.29 -19.90 6.36
C LEU A 33 -12.71 -20.26 7.75
N SER A 34 -12.65 -21.54 8.10
CA SER A 34 -12.15 -22.04 9.40
C SER A 34 -10.69 -21.72 9.68
N ASN A 35 -9.91 -21.41 8.64
CA ASN A 35 -8.47 -21.15 8.78
C ASN A 35 -8.10 -19.65 8.85
N ILE A 36 -9.07 -18.75 8.74
CA ILE A 36 -8.79 -17.31 8.66
C ILE A 36 -8.11 -16.78 9.93
N GLY A 37 -8.50 -17.23 11.09
CA GLY A 37 -8.00 -16.72 12.38
C GLY A 37 -6.79 -17.46 12.95
N ASN A 38 -6.39 -18.58 12.35
CA ASN A 38 -5.33 -19.44 12.89
C ASN A 38 -3.90 -19.05 12.45
N GLY A 39 -3.73 -17.92 11.79
CA GLY A 39 -2.42 -17.40 11.36
C GLY A 39 -1.77 -18.15 10.20
N SER A 40 -2.45 -19.14 9.61
CA SER A 40 -1.95 -19.86 8.44
C SER A 40 -1.96 -18.98 7.19
N ALA A 41 -0.98 -19.14 6.32
CA ALA A 41 -0.92 -18.39 5.05
C ALA A 41 -2.16 -18.66 4.17
N SER A 42 -2.67 -19.89 4.15
CA SER A 42 -3.89 -20.26 3.44
C SER A 42 -5.12 -19.51 3.95
N GLY A 43 -5.29 -19.38 5.26
CA GLY A 43 -6.38 -18.63 5.87
C GLY A 43 -6.30 -17.14 5.54
N LEU A 44 -5.11 -16.55 5.57
CA LEU A 44 -4.89 -15.15 5.23
C LEU A 44 -5.14 -14.87 3.74
N ILE A 45 -4.71 -15.76 2.84
CA ILE A 45 -5.01 -15.67 1.41
C ILE A 45 -6.53 -15.77 1.17
N THR A 46 -7.20 -16.70 1.85
CA THR A 46 -8.67 -16.87 1.78
C THR A 46 -9.38 -15.60 2.23
N TYR A 47 -8.93 -14.99 3.35
CA TYR A 47 -9.45 -13.71 3.82
C TYR A 47 -9.37 -12.63 2.73
N TYR A 48 -8.20 -12.45 2.11
CA TYR A 48 -8.04 -11.45 1.05
C TYR A 48 -8.89 -11.75 -0.18
N LYS A 49 -9.05 -13.02 -0.57
CA LYS A 49 -9.93 -13.39 -1.70
C LYS A 49 -11.39 -13.04 -1.45
N ILE A 50 -11.91 -13.32 -0.26
CA ILE A 50 -13.31 -13.08 0.10
C ILE A 50 -13.59 -11.58 0.25
N PHE A 51 -12.68 -10.84 0.92
CA PHE A 51 -12.88 -9.43 1.22
C PHE A 51 -12.30 -8.49 0.15
N ALA A 52 -11.71 -8.99 -0.94
CA ALA A 52 -11.10 -8.19 -2.00
C ALA A 52 -12.01 -7.08 -2.56
N PRO A 53 -13.29 -7.30 -2.87
CA PRO A 53 -14.15 -6.23 -3.38
C PRO A 53 -14.34 -5.10 -2.37
N PHE A 54 -14.51 -5.45 -1.09
CA PHE A 54 -14.70 -4.48 -0.03
C PHE A 54 -13.40 -3.68 0.24
N GLN A 55 -12.27 -4.37 0.26
CA GLN A 55 -10.95 -3.74 0.39
C GLN A 55 -10.66 -2.80 -0.78
N PHE A 56 -11.07 -3.14 -2.00
CA PHE A 56 -10.91 -2.27 -3.16
C PHE A 56 -11.71 -0.98 -3.02
N ILE A 57 -12.95 -1.04 -2.51
CA ILE A 57 -13.75 0.16 -2.25
C ILE A 57 -13.06 1.04 -1.20
N ILE A 58 -12.58 0.44 -0.09
CA ILE A 58 -11.83 1.18 0.95
C ILE A 58 -10.57 1.82 0.35
N ALA A 59 -9.84 1.10 -0.49
CA ALA A 59 -8.65 1.60 -1.16
C ALA A 59 -8.96 2.81 -2.06
N LEU A 60 -10.04 2.77 -2.83
CA LEU A 60 -10.50 3.90 -3.64
C LEU A 60 -10.88 5.12 -2.79
N LEU A 61 -11.61 4.92 -1.69
CA LEU A 61 -11.96 5.99 -0.77
C LEU A 61 -10.72 6.60 -0.12
N THR A 62 -9.80 5.77 0.35
CA THR A 62 -8.52 6.21 0.93
C THR A 62 -7.70 6.98 -0.10
N GLN A 63 -7.64 6.49 -1.34
CA GLN A 63 -6.95 7.16 -2.43
C GLN A 63 -7.53 8.55 -2.69
N TYR A 64 -8.85 8.67 -2.75
CA TYR A 64 -9.51 9.94 -3.03
C TYR A 64 -9.42 10.94 -1.87
N LEU A 65 -9.72 10.49 -0.64
CA LEU A 65 -9.86 11.38 0.52
C LEU A 65 -8.52 11.72 1.18
N ILE A 66 -7.56 10.81 1.17
CA ILE A 66 -6.31 10.94 1.92
C ILE A 66 -5.13 11.13 0.98
N ILE A 67 -4.94 10.18 0.05
CA ILE A 67 -3.72 10.15 -0.76
C ILE A 67 -3.65 11.30 -1.73
N MET A 68 -4.74 11.63 -2.42
CA MET A 68 -4.72 12.70 -3.42
C MET A 68 -4.41 14.09 -2.81
N PRO A 69 -5.01 14.51 -1.68
CA PRO A 69 -4.62 15.75 -1.02
C PRO A 69 -3.16 15.75 -0.52
N LEU A 70 -2.69 14.61 0.02
CA LEU A 70 -1.30 14.47 0.47
C LEU A 70 -0.32 14.50 -0.70
N TRP A 71 -0.64 13.83 -1.80
CA TRP A 71 0.17 13.82 -3.01
C TRP A 71 0.36 15.19 -3.62
N ASP A 72 -0.71 15.99 -3.66
CA ASP A 72 -0.63 17.38 -4.11
C ASP A 72 0.31 18.23 -3.22
N LYS A 73 0.37 17.94 -1.90
CA LYS A 73 1.33 18.58 -0.97
C LYS A 73 2.77 18.12 -1.21
N ILE A 74 2.98 16.83 -1.42
CA ILE A 74 4.30 16.25 -1.74
C ILE A 74 4.87 16.90 -3.01
N LEU A 75 4.04 17.04 -4.05
CA LEU A 75 4.44 17.68 -5.29
C LEU A 75 4.82 19.15 -5.13
N ARG A 76 4.26 19.87 -4.14
CA ARG A 76 4.55 21.28 -3.90
C ARG A 76 5.75 21.53 -2.98
N LYS A 77 6.02 20.64 -2.02
CA LYS A 77 7.06 20.79 -1.00
C LYS A 77 7.86 19.50 -0.84
N HIS A 78 8.99 19.43 -1.50
CA HIS A 78 9.85 18.23 -1.51
C HIS A 78 10.32 17.79 -0.10
N GLN A 79 10.54 18.73 0.81
CA GLN A 79 10.98 18.43 2.18
C GLN A 79 9.94 17.69 3.04
N SER A 80 8.66 17.79 2.70
CA SER A 80 7.59 17.12 3.46
C SER A 80 7.31 15.68 2.98
N ALA A 81 7.90 15.24 1.88
CA ALA A 81 7.63 13.93 1.29
C ALA A 81 8.01 12.79 2.22
N PHE A 82 9.18 12.86 2.84
CA PHE A 82 9.66 11.85 3.78
C PHE A 82 8.78 11.74 5.03
N THR A 83 8.42 12.88 5.63
CA THR A 83 7.54 12.91 6.81
C THR A 83 6.17 12.34 6.49
N ILE A 84 5.59 12.68 5.33
CA ILE A 84 4.28 12.16 4.90
C ILE A 84 4.38 10.64 4.69
N PHE A 85 5.45 10.16 4.07
CA PHE A 85 5.68 8.73 3.84
C PHE A 85 5.81 7.97 5.17
N MET A 86 6.55 8.50 6.14
CA MET A 86 6.67 7.91 7.48
C MET A 86 5.32 7.87 8.22
N CYS A 87 4.55 8.96 8.17
CA CYS A 87 3.21 8.98 8.76
C CYS A 87 2.28 7.93 8.11
N MET A 88 2.36 7.77 6.79
CA MET A 88 1.58 6.74 6.08
C MET A 88 1.96 5.32 6.51
N ILE A 89 3.24 5.03 6.67
CA ILE A 89 3.70 3.71 7.17
C ILE A 89 3.14 3.46 8.58
N LEU A 90 3.20 4.45 9.48
CA LEU A 90 2.66 4.31 10.83
C LEU A 90 1.15 4.06 10.82
N VAL A 91 0.38 4.77 9.99
CA VAL A 91 -1.06 4.56 9.84
C VAL A 91 -1.35 3.16 9.28
N CYS A 92 -0.59 2.71 8.29
CA CYS A 92 -0.73 1.36 7.72
C CYS A 92 -0.43 0.28 8.76
N LEU A 93 0.62 0.46 9.56
CA LEU A 93 0.99 -0.46 10.64
C LEU A 93 -0.10 -0.54 11.71
N ALA A 94 -0.62 0.61 12.14
CA ALA A 94 -1.72 0.68 13.11
C ALA A 94 -2.99 0.00 12.58
N ALA A 95 -3.36 0.25 11.31
CA ALA A 95 -4.52 -0.36 10.67
C ALA A 95 -4.33 -1.88 10.50
N ALA A 96 -3.14 -2.33 10.08
CA ALA A 96 -2.83 -3.76 9.96
C ALA A 96 -2.89 -4.47 11.32
N THR A 97 -2.36 -3.85 12.38
CA THR A 97 -2.40 -4.38 13.74
C THR A 97 -3.84 -4.48 14.26
N ALA A 98 -4.64 -3.42 14.09
CA ALA A 98 -6.03 -3.42 14.50
C ALA A 98 -6.85 -4.51 13.77
N LEU A 99 -6.68 -4.62 12.45
CA LEU A 99 -7.34 -5.64 11.65
C LEU A 99 -6.90 -7.05 12.04
N SER A 100 -5.61 -7.26 12.27
CA SER A 100 -5.07 -8.54 12.73
C SER A 100 -5.68 -8.97 14.06
N TYR A 101 -5.86 -8.03 14.98
CA TYR A 101 -6.49 -8.30 16.28
C TYR A 101 -7.97 -8.70 16.15
N VAL A 102 -8.68 -8.11 15.17
CA VAL A 102 -10.10 -8.44 14.92
C VAL A 102 -10.27 -9.84 14.34
N ILE A 103 -9.39 -10.26 13.43
CA ILE A 103 -9.50 -11.58 12.76
C ILE A 103 -8.81 -12.71 13.53
N TRP A 104 -8.00 -12.37 14.53
CA TRP A 104 -7.23 -13.36 15.29
C TRP A 104 -8.12 -14.24 16.14
N ASP A 105 -7.95 -15.56 16.00
CA ASP A 105 -8.54 -16.53 16.93
C ASP A 105 -7.68 -16.64 18.19
N ARG A 106 -8.25 -16.22 19.32
CA ARG A 106 -7.55 -16.24 20.62
C ARG A 106 -7.16 -17.63 21.08
N ALA A 107 -7.86 -18.66 20.62
CA ALA A 107 -7.53 -20.06 20.93
C ALA A 107 -6.23 -20.51 20.25
N ALA A 108 -5.81 -19.85 19.16
CA ALA A 108 -4.60 -20.20 18.43
C ALA A 108 -3.29 -19.73 19.10
N GLY A 109 -3.37 -18.82 20.10
CA GLY A 109 -2.19 -18.31 20.81
C GLY A 109 -1.59 -17.04 20.19
N THR A 110 -0.72 -16.37 20.95
CA THR A 110 -0.14 -15.06 20.61
C THR A 110 0.85 -15.13 19.44
N ASP A 111 1.52 -16.25 19.23
CA ASP A 111 2.47 -16.43 18.14
C ASP A 111 1.79 -16.32 16.77
N HIS A 112 0.57 -16.83 16.67
CA HIS A 112 -0.26 -16.69 15.47
C HIS A 112 -0.68 -15.25 15.21
N LEU A 113 -0.96 -14.46 16.27
CA LEU A 113 -1.24 -13.03 16.11
C LEU A 113 -0.05 -12.30 15.48
N MET A 114 1.18 -12.58 15.89
CA MET A 114 2.38 -11.97 15.31
C MET A 114 2.55 -12.33 13.83
N HIS A 115 2.26 -13.57 13.46
CA HIS A 115 2.25 -13.97 12.04
C HIS A 115 1.22 -13.19 11.22
N ILE A 116 -0.01 -13.04 11.75
CA ILE A 116 -1.07 -12.27 11.08
C ILE A 116 -0.66 -10.80 10.92
N ILE A 117 -0.13 -10.17 11.97
CA ILE A 117 0.34 -8.77 11.93
C ILE A 117 1.43 -8.61 10.87
N THR A 118 2.42 -9.50 10.86
CA THR A 118 3.53 -9.43 9.90
C THR A 118 3.03 -9.56 8.46
N PHE A 119 2.15 -10.52 8.20
CA PHE A 119 1.57 -10.72 6.87
C PHE A 119 0.73 -9.52 6.43
N MET A 120 -0.19 -9.05 7.27
CA MET A 120 -1.05 -7.89 6.98
C MET A 120 -0.23 -6.62 6.74
N THR A 121 0.82 -6.41 7.53
CA THR A 121 1.74 -5.27 7.34
C THR A 121 2.48 -5.39 6.02
N GLY A 122 2.99 -6.56 5.68
CA GLY A 122 3.68 -6.83 4.41
C GLY A 122 2.79 -6.54 3.20
N VAL A 123 1.53 -6.99 3.25
CA VAL A 123 0.54 -6.71 2.20
C VAL A 123 0.26 -5.21 2.07
N GLN A 124 0.09 -4.50 3.19
CA GLN A 124 -0.13 -3.05 3.19
C GLN A 124 1.07 -2.30 2.60
N VAL A 125 2.28 -2.64 3.02
CA VAL A 125 3.51 -2.01 2.51
C VAL A 125 3.65 -2.24 1.01
N LEU A 126 3.44 -3.47 0.54
CA LEU A 126 3.49 -3.80 -0.89
C LEU A 126 2.45 -3.01 -1.68
N TYR A 127 1.20 -2.98 -1.20
CA TYR A 127 0.12 -2.23 -1.83
C TYR A 127 0.47 -0.75 -1.99
N TRP A 128 0.92 -0.10 -0.91
CA TRP A 128 1.24 1.32 -0.93
C TRP A 128 2.49 1.62 -1.75
N ALA A 129 3.49 0.74 -1.74
CA ALA A 129 4.68 0.88 -2.59
C ALA A 129 4.29 0.91 -4.07
N ILE A 130 3.46 -0.03 -4.53
CA ILE A 130 2.97 -0.07 -5.91
C ILE A 130 2.13 1.18 -6.22
N ASN A 131 1.25 1.57 -5.31
CA ASN A 131 0.37 2.73 -5.49
C ASN A 131 1.18 4.03 -5.65
N PHE A 132 2.14 4.29 -4.77
CA PHE A 132 2.99 5.48 -4.86
C PHE A 132 3.90 5.45 -6.09
N LEU A 133 4.42 4.28 -6.46
CA LEU A 133 5.21 4.12 -7.68
C LEU A 133 4.38 4.52 -8.92
N MET A 134 3.14 4.06 -8.99
CA MET A 134 2.23 4.40 -10.09
C MET A 134 1.91 5.90 -10.12
N LEU A 135 1.66 6.53 -8.97
CA LEU A 135 1.46 7.97 -8.89
C LEU A 135 2.71 8.74 -9.32
N ALA A 136 3.91 8.29 -8.92
CA ALA A 136 5.16 8.90 -9.33
C ALA A 136 5.37 8.81 -10.85
N ILE A 137 5.09 7.67 -11.45
CA ILE A 137 5.15 7.47 -12.91
C ILE A 137 4.16 8.42 -13.62
N MET A 138 2.93 8.52 -13.14
CA MET A 138 1.90 9.40 -13.73
C MET A 138 2.25 10.89 -13.62
N ASP A 139 2.99 11.30 -12.59
CA ASP A 139 3.42 12.70 -12.37
C ASP A 139 4.89 12.96 -12.69
N TRP A 140 5.60 12.02 -13.31
CA TRP A 140 7.02 12.08 -13.61
C TRP A 140 7.46 13.43 -14.25
N LYS A 141 6.69 13.91 -15.22
CA LYS A 141 6.96 15.20 -15.89
C LYS A 141 6.88 16.39 -14.94
N LYS A 142 6.09 16.33 -13.87
CA LYS A 142 5.99 17.41 -12.88
C LYS A 142 7.21 17.42 -11.95
N PHE A 143 7.71 16.23 -11.58
CA PHE A 143 8.93 16.11 -10.79
C PHE A 143 10.15 16.66 -11.54
N GLN A 144 10.28 16.41 -12.84
CA GLN A 144 11.38 16.94 -13.64
C GLN A 144 11.37 18.48 -13.74
N LYS A 145 10.20 19.09 -13.80
CA LYS A 145 10.08 20.56 -13.87
C LYS A 145 10.43 21.29 -12.56
N GLN A 146 10.46 20.56 -11.44
CA GLN A 146 10.75 21.12 -10.11
C GLN A 146 12.22 20.97 -9.70
N LYS A 147 13.07 20.35 -10.53
CA LYS A 147 14.50 20.32 -10.28
C LYS A 147 15.00 21.79 -10.32
N PRO A 148 15.60 22.31 -9.23
CA PRO A 148 16.16 23.66 -9.25
C PRO A 148 17.11 23.76 -10.45
N ALA A 149 17.05 24.86 -11.19
CA ALA A 149 18.08 25.17 -12.17
C ALA A 149 19.41 25.10 -11.42
N GLU A 150 20.34 24.29 -11.90
CA GLU A 150 21.72 24.29 -11.38
C GLU A 150 22.20 25.72 -11.37
N PRO A 151 22.80 26.21 -10.27
CA PRO A 151 23.38 27.55 -10.27
C PRO A 151 24.35 27.58 -11.44
N VAL A 152 24.06 28.47 -12.39
CA VAL A 152 24.99 28.78 -13.47
C VAL A 152 26.27 29.21 -12.78
N SER A 153 27.32 28.38 -12.89
CA SER A 153 28.63 28.74 -12.42
C SER A 153 28.99 30.05 -13.14
N GLU A 154 28.95 31.16 -12.40
CA GLU A 154 29.61 32.39 -12.78
C GLU A 154 31.12 32.13 -12.71
N GLU A 155 31.62 31.36 -13.68
CA GLU A 155 33.04 31.25 -13.94
C GLU A 155 33.38 32.14 -15.16
N ALA A 156 34.37 32.99 -14.92
CA ALA A 156 35.16 33.75 -15.86
C ALA A 156 34.55 35.11 -16.30
N LYS A 157 34.78 36.11 -15.49
CA LYS A 157 35.22 37.42 -15.93
C LYS A 157 36.40 37.83 -15.05
N ASP A 158 37.58 37.44 -15.47
CA ASP A 158 38.83 38.15 -15.25
C ASP A 158 39.42 38.48 -16.62
#